data_78c0a43e3464dd9692f16ae3d3c5e1eb
#
_entry.id   78c0a43e3464dd9692f16ae3d3c5e1eb
#
_cell.length_a   1.000
_cell.length_b   1.000
_cell.length_c   1.000
_cell.angle_alpha   90.00
_cell.angle_beta   90.00
_cell.angle_gamma   90.00
#
_symmetry.space_group_name_H-M   'P 1'
#
loop_
_entity.id
_entity.type
_entity.pdbx_description
1 polymer ?
#
loop_
_entity_poly.entity_id
_entity_poly.type
_entity_poly.pdbx_seq_one_letter_code
_entity_poly.pdbx_strand_id
1 'polypeptide(L)'
;MANGDMMVFTGNANPKLAAEVVSHLGIGLGRATVDRFSDGEVMVELMDNVRGKDVFVLQSTCMPTNDNLMEVMVMVDALRRSSAGRITAAIPYFGYSRQDRRPRSARVAITAKVVANMLTIVGVNRVLTMDLHSDQIQGFFDIPVDNIYATPLLLSDLWKRNYDDLVVVSPDVGGVVRARAAAKQLNVDLAIIDKRRPKPNVAKVMNIIGDVAGRTCVIMDDMVDTANTLCEAAAALKEQGAVKVFAYCTHPVLSGAAITRITESELDELVVTNTIPLSAEALGCPKIRQLSAAGLLAETIRRISNEDSVSSLFME
;
A
#
# COMPACT_ATOMS: atom_id res chain seq x y z
N MET A 1 -0.38 -13.61 -25.64
CA MET A 1 -1.79 -14.09 -25.66
C MET A 1 -2.67 -12.88 -25.98
N ALA A 2 -3.75 -13.07 -26.73
CA ALA A 2 -4.61 -11.94 -27.12
C ALA A 2 -5.35 -11.39 -25.90
N ASN A 3 -5.59 -10.05 -25.87
CA ASN A 3 -6.34 -9.34 -24.81
C ASN A 3 -7.72 -9.94 -24.40
N GLY A 4 -8.18 -10.99 -25.08
CA GLY A 4 -9.47 -11.64 -24.82
C GLY A 4 -9.49 -12.69 -23.69
N ASP A 5 -8.34 -13.00 -23.10
CA ASP A 5 -8.25 -14.04 -22.07
C ASP A 5 -8.11 -13.50 -20.64
N MET A 6 -7.79 -12.20 -20.47
CA MET A 6 -7.65 -11.54 -19.16
C MET A 6 -8.99 -10.96 -18.72
N MET A 7 -9.33 -11.17 -17.45
CA MET A 7 -10.50 -10.58 -16.80
C MET A 7 -10.11 -10.00 -15.44
N VAL A 8 -10.70 -8.87 -15.06
CA VAL A 8 -10.49 -8.23 -13.76
C VAL A 8 -11.83 -8.13 -13.03
N PHE A 9 -11.92 -8.72 -11.86
CA PHE A 9 -13.05 -8.59 -10.93
C PHE A 9 -12.64 -7.75 -9.73
N THR A 10 -13.60 -7.14 -9.06
CA THR A 10 -13.37 -6.38 -7.84
C THR A 10 -14.41 -6.68 -6.79
N GLY A 11 -14.04 -6.64 -5.52
CA GLY A 11 -14.97 -6.55 -4.41
C GLY A 11 -15.31 -5.09 -4.08
N ASN A 12 -15.75 -4.85 -2.84
CA ASN A 12 -16.32 -3.58 -2.41
C ASN A 12 -15.32 -2.59 -1.79
N ALA A 13 -14.07 -3.01 -1.56
CA ALA A 13 -13.10 -2.17 -0.83
C ALA A 13 -12.71 -0.90 -1.60
N ASN A 14 -12.51 -0.99 -2.93
CA ASN A 14 -12.04 0.15 -3.72
C ASN A 14 -12.49 0.07 -5.20
N PRO A 15 -13.80 0.13 -5.49
CA PRO A 15 -14.31 0.02 -6.84
C PRO A 15 -13.83 1.15 -7.77
N LYS A 16 -13.51 2.34 -7.21
CA LYS A 16 -12.96 3.45 -7.97
C LYS A 16 -11.59 3.11 -8.55
N LEU A 17 -10.68 2.57 -7.73
CA LEU A 17 -9.37 2.12 -8.20
C LEU A 17 -9.51 1.03 -9.27
N ALA A 18 -10.42 0.08 -9.06
CA ALA A 18 -10.65 -0.99 -10.02
C ALA A 18 -11.14 -0.46 -11.38
N ALA A 19 -12.07 0.50 -11.37
CA ALA A 19 -12.53 1.17 -12.59
C ALA A 19 -11.41 1.93 -13.32
N GLU A 20 -10.55 2.63 -12.57
CA GLU A 20 -9.37 3.30 -13.14
C GLU A 20 -8.39 2.30 -13.76
N VAL A 21 -8.12 1.17 -13.08
CA VAL A 21 -7.19 0.12 -13.57
C VAL A 21 -7.69 -0.49 -14.87
N VAL A 22 -8.97 -0.90 -14.96
CA VAL A 22 -9.50 -1.50 -16.20
C VAL A 22 -9.59 -0.50 -17.34
N SER A 23 -9.80 0.80 -17.03
CA SER A 23 -9.71 1.87 -18.03
C SER A 23 -8.30 1.96 -18.63
N HIS A 24 -7.24 1.87 -17.83
CA HIS A 24 -5.84 1.82 -18.33
C HIS A 24 -5.54 0.54 -19.11
N LEU A 25 -6.20 -0.57 -18.78
CA LEU A 25 -6.07 -1.84 -19.52
C LEU A 25 -6.85 -1.85 -20.84
N GLY A 26 -7.81 -0.92 -21.01
CA GLY A 26 -8.69 -0.90 -22.18
C GLY A 26 -9.73 -2.02 -22.18
N ILE A 27 -10.13 -2.54 -21.02
CA ILE A 27 -11.13 -3.59 -20.84
C ILE A 27 -12.23 -3.14 -19.86
N GLY A 28 -13.31 -3.92 -19.76
CA GLY A 28 -14.32 -3.74 -18.72
C GLY A 28 -14.04 -4.59 -17.47
N LEU A 29 -14.66 -4.23 -16.34
CA LEU A 29 -14.73 -5.11 -15.18
C LEU A 29 -15.56 -6.35 -15.49
N GLY A 30 -15.13 -7.50 -15.02
CA GLY A 30 -15.91 -8.73 -14.98
C GLY A 30 -17.16 -8.51 -14.12
N ARG A 31 -18.30 -9.01 -14.59
CA ARG A 31 -19.57 -8.85 -13.90
C ARG A 31 -19.69 -9.89 -12.79
N ALA A 32 -19.83 -9.40 -11.58
CA ALA A 32 -20.10 -10.19 -10.39
C ALA A 32 -20.97 -9.38 -9.42
N THR A 33 -21.81 -10.06 -8.68
CA THR A 33 -22.45 -9.52 -7.47
C THR A 33 -21.60 -9.91 -6.28
N VAL A 34 -21.18 -8.93 -5.49
CA VAL A 34 -20.51 -9.12 -4.19
C VAL A 34 -21.34 -8.42 -3.15
N ASP A 35 -22.08 -9.18 -2.37
CA ASP A 35 -23.12 -8.69 -1.45
C ASP A 35 -23.05 -9.47 -0.13
N ARG A 36 -24.01 -9.26 0.75
CA ARG A 36 -24.13 -9.92 2.04
C ARG A 36 -25.53 -10.45 2.25
N PHE A 37 -25.62 -11.61 2.89
CA PHE A 37 -26.85 -12.07 3.48
C PHE A 37 -27.26 -11.20 4.67
N SER A 38 -28.50 -11.33 5.13
CA SER A 38 -29.03 -10.52 6.24
C SER A 38 -28.30 -10.72 7.58
N ASP A 39 -27.59 -11.84 7.73
CA ASP A 39 -26.76 -12.17 8.88
C ASP A 39 -25.29 -11.66 8.74
N GLY A 40 -24.95 -11.05 7.57
CA GLY A 40 -23.66 -10.46 7.29
C GLY A 40 -22.68 -11.38 6.55
N GLU A 41 -23.05 -12.63 6.26
CA GLU A 41 -22.20 -13.52 5.46
C GLU A 41 -22.01 -13.00 4.03
N VAL A 42 -20.78 -13.09 3.52
CA VAL A 42 -20.43 -12.63 2.17
C VAL A 42 -21.00 -13.59 1.13
N MET A 43 -21.67 -13.04 0.13
CA MET A 43 -22.19 -13.74 -1.03
C MET A 43 -21.51 -13.22 -2.31
N VAL A 44 -21.07 -14.13 -3.18
CA VAL A 44 -20.52 -13.81 -4.49
C VAL A 44 -21.21 -14.63 -5.57
N GLU A 45 -21.65 -13.95 -6.62
CA GLU A 45 -22.20 -14.58 -7.83
C GLU A 45 -21.47 -14.01 -9.07
N LEU A 46 -20.87 -14.90 -9.87
CA LEU A 46 -20.20 -14.55 -11.12
C LEU A 46 -21.21 -14.60 -12.27
N MET A 47 -21.30 -13.52 -13.05
CA MET A 47 -22.21 -13.43 -14.19
C MET A 47 -21.53 -13.67 -15.53
N ASP A 48 -20.19 -13.58 -15.58
CA ASP A 48 -19.40 -13.81 -16.80
C ASP A 48 -18.79 -15.21 -16.82
N ASN A 49 -18.57 -15.72 -18.03
CA ASN A 49 -17.89 -17.00 -18.22
C ASN A 49 -16.38 -16.81 -18.03
N VAL A 50 -15.82 -17.40 -16.97
CA VAL A 50 -14.40 -17.32 -16.59
C VAL A 50 -13.61 -18.58 -16.94
N ARG A 51 -14.23 -19.59 -17.58
CA ARG A 51 -13.57 -20.88 -17.87
C ARG A 51 -12.32 -20.69 -18.70
N GLY A 52 -11.19 -21.17 -18.17
CA GLY A 52 -9.87 -21.10 -18.81
C GLY A 52 -9.27 -19.69 -18.87
N LYS A 53 -9.92 -18.65 -18.29
CA LYS A 53 -9.45 -17.28 -18.33
C LYS A 53 -8.35 -17.01 -17.31
N ASP A 54 -7.51 -16.00 -17.59
CA ASP A 54 -6.57 -15.40 -16.64
C ASP A 54 -7.30 -14.32 -15.84
N VAL A 55 -7.58 -14.59 -14.59
CA VAL A 55 -8.47 -13.76 -13.76
C VAL A 55 -7.70 -13.06 -12.66
N PHE A 56 -7.90 -11.75 -12.55
CA PHE A 56 -7.38 -10.91 -11.48
C PHE A 56 -8.53 -10.49 -10.56
N VAL A 57 -8.37 -10.74 -9.25
CA VAL A 57 -9.26 -10.23 -8.19
C VAL A 57 -8.59 -9.02 -7.59
N LEU A 58 -9.04 -7.83 -7.97
CA LEU A 58 -8.48 -6.56 -7.48
C LEU A 58 -9.23 -6.07 -6.26
N GLN A 59 -8.66 -6.24 -5.07
CA GLN A 59 -9.28 -5.90 -3.81
C GLN A 59 -8.25 -5.59 -2.73
N SER A 60 -8.23 -4.36 -2.21
CA SER A 60 -7.46 -4.03 -1.01
C SER A 60 -8.10 -4.64 0.23
N THR A 61 -7.29 -5.21 1.12
CA THR A 61 -7.79 -5.77 2.40
C THR A 61 -7.67 -4.75 3.53
N CYS A 62 -8.09 -3.50 3.24
CA CYS A 62 -8.23 -2.40 4.19
C CYS A 62 -9.50 -2.53 5.03
N MET A 63 -9.76 -1.57 5.91
CA MET A 63 -10.97 -1.54 6.75
C MET A 63 -12.25 -1.43 5.90
N PRO A 64 -13.28 -2.26 6.19
CA PRO A 64 -13.35 -3.34 7.19
C PRO A 64 -12.53 -4.58 6.77
N THR A 65 -11.38 -4.78 7.43
CA THR A 65 -10.32 -5.70 6.96
C THR A 65 -10.77 -7.15 6.82
N ASN A 66 -11.53 -7.65 7.80
CA ASN A 66 -12.00 -9.04 7.79
C ASN A 66 -12.98 -9.28 6.67
N ASP A 67 -13.88 -8.33 6.44
CA ASP A 67 -14.90 -8.39 5.41
C ASP A 67 -14.29 -8.38 4.01
N ASN A 68 -13.39 -7.41 3.77
CA ASN A 68 -12.69 -7.28 2.50
C ASN A 68 -11.79 -8.49 2.19
N LEU A 69 -11.17 -9.08 3.23
CA LEU A 69 -10.42 -10.33 3.07
C LEU A 69 -11.36 -11.50 2.74
N MET A 70 -12.50 -11.61 3.41
CA MET A 70 -13.48 -12.67 3.15
C MET A 70 -14.07 -12.55 1.74
N GLU A 71 -14.33 -11.33 1.24
CA GLU A 71 -14.76 -11.13 -0.15
C GLU A 71 -13.75 -11.72 -1.14
N VAL A 72 -12.43 -11.50 -0.92
CA VAL A 72 -11.39 -12.14 -1.75
C VAL A 72 -11.47 -13.65 -1.70
N MET A 73 -11.62 -14.26 -0.50
CA MET A 73 -11.68 -15.72 -0.34
C MET A 73 -12.86 -16.33 -1.07
N VAL A 74 -14.06 -15.77 -0.87
CA VAL A 74 -15.30 -16.27 -1.48
C VAL A 74 -15.28 -16.08 -3.00
N MET A 75 -14.76 -14.95 -3.49
CA MET A 75 -14.61 -14.68 -4.93
C MET A 75 -13.64 -15.66 -5.58
N VAL A 76 -12.50 -15.94 -4.95
CA VAL A 76 -11.50 -16.92 -5.45
C VAL A 76 -12.11 -18.32 -5.52
N ASP A 77 -12.87 -18.76 -4.51
CA ASP A 77 -13.54 -20.07 -4.55
C ASP A 77 -14.58 -20.14 -5.68
N ALA A 78 -15.39 -19.08 -5.87
CA ALA A 78 -16.35 -19.01 -6.96
C ALA A 78 -15.67 -19.09 -8.34
N LEU A 79 -14.56 -18.38 -8.54
CA LEU A 79 -13.77 -18.41 -9.77
C LEU A 79 -13.15 -19.80 -10.01
N ARG A 80 -12.59 -20.42 -8.98
CA ARG A 80 -12.03 -21.77 -9.05
C ARG A 80 -13.09 -22.80 -9.43
N ARG A 81 -14.27 -22.77 -8.79
CA ARG A 81 -15.40 -23.66 -9.13
C ARG A 81 -15.94 -23.43 -10.53
N SER A 82 -15.81 -22.20 -11.03
CA SER A 82 -16.17 -21.84 -12.41
C SER A 82 -15.07 -22.15 -13.43
N SER A 83 -14.00 -22.86 -13.02
CA SER A 83 -12.89 -23.31 -13.86
C SER A 83 -12.08 -22.17 -14.47
N ALA A 84 -11.85 -21.06 -13.76
CA ALA A 84 -10.84 -20.08 -14.15
C ALA A 84 -9.48 -20.77 -14.38
N GLY A 85 -8.74 -20.34 -15.39
CA GLY A 85 -7.46 -20.96 -15.75
C GLY A 85 -6.32 -20.60 -14.79
N ARG A 86 -6.25 -19.32 -14.41
CA ARG A 86 -5.31 -18.78 -13.43
C ARG A 86 -6.02 -17.70 -12.62
N ILE A 87 -5.78 -17.65 -11.32
CA ILE A 87 -6.37 -16.66 -10.43
C ILE A 87 -5.25 -15.90 -9.71
N THR A 88 -5.13 -14.60 -9.99
CA THR A 88 -4.20 -13.69 -9.33
C THR A 88 -4.99 -12.82 -8.35
N ALA A 89 -4.64 -12.87 -7.06
CA ALA A 89 -5.13 -11.93 -6.06
C ALA A 89 -4.29 -10.65 -6.13
N ALA A 90 -4.86 -9.60 -6.74
CA ALA A 90 -4.26 -8.28 -6.80
C ALA A 90 -4.75 -7.47 -5.59
N ILE A 91 -3.90 -7.40 -4.55
CA ILE A 91 -4.20 -6.79 -3.25
C ILE A 91 -3.31 -5.55 -3.06
N PRO A 92 -3.72 -4.37 -3.57
CA PRO A 92 -2.87 -3.17 -3.49
C PRO A 92 -2.45 -2.82 -2.07
N TYR A 93 -3.34 -2.94 -1.09
CA TYR A 93 -3.00 -2.88 0.33
C TYR A 93 -3.24 -4.24 0.97
N PHE A 94 -2.16 -4.86 1.43
CA PHE A 94 -2.19 -6.17 2.11
C PHE A 94 -2.39 -5.97 3.61
N GLY A 95 -3.61 -6.15 4.07
CA GLY A 95 -3.95 -6.11 5.49
C GLY A 95 -3.22 -7.18 6.29
N TYR A 96 -3.09 -6.97 7.61
CA TYR A 96 -2.33 -7.82 8.52
C TYR A 96 -0.81 -7.87 8.30
N SER A 97 -0.25 -7.16 7.30
CA SER A 97 1.19 -7.14 7.00
C SER A 97 2.06 -6.70 8.18
N ARG A 98 1.54 -5.88 9.09
CA ARG A 98 2.27 -5.43 10.30
C ARG A 98 2.49 -6.52 11.34
N GLN A 99 1.80 -7.66 11.24
CA GLN A 99 1.95 -8.81 12.11
C GLN A 99 2.77 -9.91 11.42
N ASP A 100 4.00 -9.54 11.03
CA ASP A 100 4.92 -10.33 10.22
C ASP A 100 5.91 -11.17 11.05
N ARG A 101 5.99 -10.92 12.35
CA ARG A 101 6.95 -11.55 13.25
C ARG A 101 6.42 -11.68 14.67
N ARG A 102 7.01 -12.61 15.42
CA ARG A 102 6.77 -12.75 16.86
C ARG A 102 7.87 -12.04 17.65
N PRO A 103 7.57 -10.99 18.43
CA PRO A 103 8.52 -10.42 19.38
C PRO A 103 8.99 -11.46 20.40
N ARG A 104 10.26 -11.37 20.85
CA ARG A 104 10.87 -12.40 21.74
C ARG A 104 10.09 -12.64 23.03
N SER A 105 9.44 -11.63 23.58
CA SER A 105 8.71 -11.70 24.85
C SER A 105 7.21 -11.95 24.70
N ALA A 106 6.68 -12.12 23.49
CA ALA A 106 5.24 -12.20 23.25
C ALA A 106 4.81 -13.56 22.67
N ARG A 107 3.64 -14.04 23.09
CA ARG A 107 2.96 -15.22 22.52
C ARG A 107 1.83 -14.73 21.61
N VAL A 108 2.19 -14.30 20.39
CA VAL A 108 1.28 -13.75 19.41
C VAL A 108 1.32 -14.55 18.11
N ALA A 109 0.25 -14.42 17.31
CA ALA A 109 0.23 -14.99 15.97
C ALA A 109 1.17 -14.21 15.03
N ILE A 110 1.57 -14.84 13.94
CA ILE A 110 2.13 -14.21 12.75
C ILE A 110 0.99 -14.14 11.72
N THR A 111 0.13 -13.12 11.84
CA THR A 111 -1.14 -13.09 11.11
C THR A 111 -0.92 -12.91 9.61
N ALA A 112 0.16 -12.25 9.19
CA ALA A 112 0.54 -12.19 7.77
C ALA A 112 0.73 -13.60 7.17
N LYS A 113 1.33 -14.56 7.92
CA LYS A 113 1.44 -15.96 7.48
C LYS A 113 0.08 -16.66 7.45
N VAL A 114 -0.80 -16.38 8.40
CA VAL A 114 -2.16 -16.95 8.39
C VAL A 114 -2.90 -16.54 7.12
N VAL A 115 -2.88 -15.24 6.77
CA VAL A 115 -3.51 -14.73 5.54
C VAL A 115 -2.87 -15.34 4.29
N ALA A 116 -1.53 -15.45 4.24
CA ALA A 116 -0.82 -16.10 3.13
C ALA A 116 -1.27 -17.54 2.92
N ASN A 117 -1.41 -18.30 4.00
CA ASN A 117 -1.90 -19.68 3.94
C ASN A 117 -3.35 -19.76 3.44
N MET A 118 -4.23 -18.87 3.94
CA MET A 118 -5.63 -18.82 3.51
C MET A 118 -5.75 -18.56 2.01
N LEU A 119 -5.02 -17.58 1.47
CA LEU A 119 -4.99 -17.27 0.03
C LEU A 119 -4.50 -18.46 -0.80
N THR A 120 -3.45 -19.14 -0.35
CA THR A 120 -2.91 -20.31 -1.04
C THR A 120 -3.93 -21.47 -1.04
N ILE A 121 -4.52 -21.78 0.12
CA ILE A 121 -5.46 -22.92 0.27
C ILE A 121 -6.74 -22.71 -0.52
N VAL A 122 -7.27 -21.49 -0.56
CA VAL A 122 -8.51 -21.21 -1.32
C VAL A 122 -8.31 -21.34 -2.83
N GLY A 123 -7.07 -21.24 -3.32
CA GLY A 123 -6.74 -21.53 -4.71
C GLY A 123 -6.19 -20.34 -5.50
N VAL A 124 -5.65 -19.33 -4.83
CA VAL A 124 -4.88 -18.26 -5.48
C VAL A 124 -3.61 -18.87 -6.09
N ASN A 125 -3.32 -18.54 -7.36
CA ASN A 125 -2.11 -19.00 -8.06
C ASN A 125 -0.96 -18.02 -7.95
N ARG A 126 -1.23 -16.74 -7.70
CA ARG A 126 -0.26 -15.65 -7.60
C ARG A 126 -0.83 -14.50 -6.77
N VAL A 127 0.00 -13.80 -6.04
CA VAL A 127 -0.37 -12.55 -5.36
C VAL A 127 0.37 -11.40 -6.01
N LEU A 128 -0.37 -10.33 -6.35
CA LEU A 128 0.17 -9.02 -6.68
C LEU A 128 -0.15 -8.07 -5.53
N THR A 129 0.84 -7.37 -5.00
CA THR A 129 0.66 -6.40 -3.93
C THR A 129 1.61 -5.21 -4.09
N MET A 130 1.39 -4.14 -3.33
CA MET A 130 2.22 -2.94 -3.39
C MET A 130 2.79 -2.62 -2.01
N ASP A 131 4.09 -2.31 -1.96
CA ASP A 131 4.82 -1.86 -0.76
C ASP A 131 4.44 -2.64 0.51
N LEU A 132 4.71 -3.93 0.52
CA LEU A 132 4.57 -4.74 1.74
C LEU A 132 5.32 -4.09 2.90
N HIS A 133 4.71 -4.08 4.09
CA HIS A 133 5.33 -3.54 5.30
C HIS A 133 6.72 -4.14 5.58
N SER A 134 6.90 -5.38 5.17
CA SER A 134 8.17 -6.11 5.28
C SER A 134 8.32 -7.04 4.07
N ASP A 135 9.43 -6.94 3.35
CA ASP A 135 9.69 -7.75 2.15
C ASP A 135 9.73 -9.26 2.44
N GLN A 136 10.07 -9.64 3.67
CA GLN A 136 10.10 -11.05 4.10
C GLN A 136 8.72 -11.72 4.02
N ILE A 137 7.62 -10.97 4.01
CA ILE A 137 6.26 -11.51 3.87
C ILE A 137 6.11 -12.29 2.56
N GLN A 138 6.83 -11.91 1.50
CA GLN A 138 6.86 -12.67 0.24
C GLN A 138 7.25 -14.14 0.47
N GLY A 139 8.18 -14.41 1.41
CA GLY A 139 8.58 -15.75 1.78
C GLY A 139 7.56 -16.53 2.63
N PHE A 140 6.42 -15.93 2.99
CA PHE A 140 5.34 -16.64 3.69
C PHE A 140 4.42 -17.40 2.75
N PHE A 141 4.50 -17.10 1.46
CA PHE A 141 3.70 -17.73 0.43
C PHE A 141 4.45 -18.88 -0.23
N ASP A 142 3.73 -19.95 -0.54
CA ASP A 142 4.21 -21.07 -1.36
C ASP A 142 3.87 -20.87 -2.85
N ILE A 143 3.29 -19.73 -3.19
CA ILE A 143 2.94 -19.28 -4.54
C ILE A 143 3.72 -17.99 -4.89
N PRO A 144 3.90 -17.67 -6.18
CA PRO A 144 4.57 -16.44 -6.58
C PRO A 144 3.91 -15.18 -6.01
N VAL A 145 4.75 -14.22 -5.60
CA VAL A 145 4.34 -12.90 -5.11
C VAL A 145 5.08 -11.83 -5.90
N ASP A 146 4.34 -10.94 -6.53
CA ASP A 146 4.86 -9.71 -7.12
C ASP A 146 4.58 -8.56 -6.14
N ASN A 147 5.59 -8.18 -5.35
CA ASN A 147 5.55 -6.98 -4.53
C ASN A 147 6.08 -5.81 -5.36
N ILE A 148 5.19 -4.93 -5.81
CA ILE A 148 5.57 -3.74 -6.57
C ILE A 148 5.74 -2.54 -5.64
N TYR A 149 6.43 -1.50 -6.11
CA TYR A 149 6.74 -0.33 -5.31
C TYR A 149 6.08 0.91 -5.87
N ALA A 150 5.47 1.73 -5.02
CA ALA A 150 4.93 3.03 -5.40
C ALA A 150 6.02 4.10 -5.59
N THR A 151 7.26 3.80 -5.25
CA THR A 151 8.39 4.73 -5.34
C THR A 151 8.45 5.47 -6.67
N PRO A 152 8.38 4.85 -7.86
CA PRO A 152 8.40 5.59 -9.13
C PRO A 152 7.26 6.61 -9.28
N LEU A 153 6.07 6.28 -8.78
CA LEU A 153 4.92 7.18 -8.78
C LEU A 153 5.17 8.38 -7.85
N LEU A 154 5.62 8.12 -6.63
CA LEU A 154 5.88 9.15 -5.62
C LEU A 154 7.03 10.07 -6.04
N LEU A 155 8.11 9.52 -6.58
CA LEU A 155 9.25 10.30 -7.08
C LEU A 155 8.89 11.14 -8.30
N SER A 156 8.06 10.63 -9.22
CA SER A 156 7.56 11.41 -10.36
C SER A 156 6.81 12.66 -9.91
N ASP A 157 6.03 12.56 -8.83
CA ASP A 157 5.36 13.73 -8.25
C ASP A 157 6.35 14.69 -7.60
N LEU A 158 7.33 14.20 -6.84
CA LEU A 158 8.40 15.00 -6.23
C LEU A 158 9.21 15.77 -7.28
N TRP A 159 9.60 15.14 -8.39
CA TRP A 159 10.31 15.82 -9.48
C TRP A 159 9.48 16.94 -10.11
N LYS A 160 8.18 16.74 -10.31
CA LYS A 160 7.28 17.78 -10.84
C LYS A 160 7.13 18.97 -9.89
N ARG A 161 7.23 18.74 -8.59
CA ARG A 161 7.17 19.78 -7.55
C ARG A 161 8.43 20.62 -7.49
N ASN A 162 9.59 20.06 -7.87
CA ASN A 162 10.88 20.73 -7.94
C ASN A 162 11.19 21.55 -6.67
N TYR A 163 11.18 20.87 -5.52
CA TYR A 163 11.46 21.51 -4.24
C TYR A 163 12.93 21.91 -4.14
N ASP A 164 13.19 23.14 -3.67
CA ASP A 164 14.53 23.63 -3.42
C ASP A 164 15.12 22.96 -2.16
N ASP A 165 16.42 22.67 -2.22
CA ASP A 165 17.24 22.11 -1.12
C ASP A 165 16.56 20.93 -0.40
N LEU A 166 16.19 19.92 -1.20
CA LEU A 166 15.46 18.76 -0.74
C LEU A 166 16.34 17.79 0.06
N VAL A 167 15.82 17.27 1.16
CA VAL A 167 16.38 16.13 1.90
C VAL A 167 15.30 15.08 2.12
N VAL A 168 15.62 13.81 1.82
CA VAL A 168 14.74 12.69 2.13
C VAL A 168 14.97 12.25 3.57
N VAL A 169 13.87 12.00 4.29
CA VAL A 169 13.90 11.64 5.71
C VAL A 169 13.26 10.27 5.93
N SER A 170 13.99 9.39 6.61
CA SER A 170 13.41 8.16 7.15
C SER A 170 12.77 8.44 8.52
N PRO A 171 11.49 8.11 8.73
CA PRO A 171 10.82 8.38 10.00
C PRO A 171 11.29 7.50 11.15
N ASP A 172 12.01 6.41 10.86
CA ASP A 172 12.62 5.50 11.83
C ASP A 172 13.74 4.66 11.18
N VAL A 173 14.38 3.80 11.97
CA VAL A 173 15.47 2.93 11.48
C VAL A 173 14.97 1.86 10.51
N GLY A 174 13.71 1.42 10.63
CA GLY A 174 13.10 0.40 9.76
C GLY A 174 12.90 0.88 8.31
N GLY A 175 12.54 2.16 8.13
CA GLY A 175 12.30 2.77 6.82
C GLY A 175 13.55 3.21 6.05
N VAL A 176 14.75 3.07 6.63
CA VAL A 176 16.01 3.63 6.05
C VAL A 176 16.31 3.10 4.65
N VAL A 177 16.02 1.83 4.38
CA VAL A 177 16.30 1.23 3.05
C VAL A 177 15.48 1.93 1.98
N ARG A 178 14.17 2.13 2.22
CA ARG A 178 13.26 2.83 1.31
C ARG A 178 13.67 4.29 1.11
N ALA A 179 13.90 5.01 2.21
CA ALA A 179 14.29 6.41 2.15
C ALA A 179 15.64 6.60 1.42
N ARG A 180 16.61 5.70 1.62
CA ARG A 180 17.91 5.72 0.93
C ARG A 180 17.75 5.49 -0.57
N ALA A 181 16.88 4.55 -0.99
CA ALA A 181 16.62 4.31 -2.41
C ALA A 181 16.02 5.57 -3.06
N ALA A 182 15.04 6.22 -2.41
CA ALA A 182 14.46 7.47 -2.88
C ALA A 182 15.48 8.61 -2.95
N ALA A 183 16.29 8.80 -1.91
CA ALA A 183 17.33 9.83 -1.87
C ALA A 183 18.37 9.64 -3.00
N LYS A 184 18.79 8.40 -3.26
CA LYS A 184 19.69 8.06 -4.36
C LYS A 184 19.10 8.42 -5.72
N GLN A 185 17.85 8.06 -6.00
CA GLN A 185 17.19 8.36 -7.28
C GLN A 185 16.96 9.85 -7.48
N LEU A 186 16.66 10.59 -6.41
CA LEU A 186 16.53 12.05 -6.44
C LEU A 186 17.87 12.79 -6.44
N ASN A 187 18.98 12.08 -6.18
CA ASN A 187 20.32 12.64 -5.99
C ASN A 187 20.35 13.74 -4.90
N VAL A 188 19.75 13.45 -3.74
CA VAL A 188 19.66 14.32 -2.58
C VAL A 188 20.16 13.62 -1.31
N ASP A 189 20.38 14.40 -0.25
CA ASP A 189 20.80 13.86 1.04
C ASP A 189 19.71 13.05 1.74
N LEU A 190 20.14 12.20 2.68
CA LEU A 190 19.30 11.39 3.55
C LEU A 190 19.48 11.81 5.00
N ALA A 191 18.36 12.07 5.70
CA ALA A 191 18.34 12.15 7.15
C ALA A 191 17.54 11.00 7.77
N ILE A 192 17.83 10.67 9.02
CA ILE A 192 17.19 9.55 9.73
C ILE A 192 16.73 10.04 11.10
N ILE A 193 15.50 9.73 11.46
CA ILE A 193 14.96 9.98 12.80
C ILE A 193 15.17 8.73 13.65
N ASP A 194 16.10 8.80 14.62
CA ASP A 194 16.34 7.75 15.61
C ASP A 194 15.52 8.04 16.89
N LYS A 195 14.53 7.18 17.12
CA LYS A 195 13.59 7.29 18.25
C LYS A 195 14.13 6.50 19.43
N ARG A 196 14.66 7.19 20.44
CA ARG A 196 15.13 6.57 21.67
C ARG A 196 14.18 6.83 22.83
N ARG A 197 13.85 5.78 23.57
CA ARG A 197 13.26 5.89 24.92
C ARG A 197 14.37 5.63 25.92
N PRO A 198 14.98 6.65 26.52
CA PRO A 198 16.12 6.46 27.43
C PRO A 198 15.72 5.67 28.70
N LYS A 199 14.44 5.78 29.14
CA LYS A 199 13.87 5.02 30.27
C LYS A 199 12.36 4.89 30.13
N PRO A 200 11.70 3.89 30.78
CA PRO A 200 10.25 3.87 30.92
C PRO A 200 9.76 5.19 31.57
N ASN A 201 8.67 5.75 31.05
CA ASN A 201 8.06 7.02 31.50
C ASN A 201 8.87 8.31 31.28
N VAL A 202 9.93 8.28 30.49
CA VAL A 202 10.63 9.49 30.04
C VAL A 202 10.14 9.87 28.63
N ALA A 203 10.04 11.18 28.38
CA ALA A 203 9.67 11.70 27.07
C ALA A 203 10.54 11.11 25.98
N LYS A 204 9.93 10.78 24.86
CA LYS A 204 10.58 10.22 23.68
C LYS A 204 11.53 11.26 23.08
N VAL A 205 12.80 10.97 23.04
CA VAL A 205 13.79 11.83 22.39
C VAL A 205 13.90 11.41 20.94
N MET A 206 13.70 12.35 20.02
CA MET A 206 13.98 12.17 18.60
C MET A 206 15.36 12.75 18.30
N ASN A 207 16.27 11.87 17.91
CA ASN A 207 17.60 12.30 17.45
C ASN A 207 17.58 12.26 15.92
N ILE A 208 17.86 13.41 15.28
CA ILE A 208 17.93 13.51 13.83
C ILE A 208 19.40 13.37 13.43
N ILE A 209 19.68 12.39 12.57
CA ILE A 209 20.99 12.14 11.98
C ILE A 209 20.93 12.66 10.55
N GLY A 210 21.74 13.66 10.24
CA GLY A 210 21.75 14.38 8.95
C GLY A 210 21.42 15.87 9.15
N ASP A 211 21.71 16.68 8.15
CA ASP A 211 21.47 18.12 8.17
C ASP A 211 20.11 18.45 7.56
N VAL A 212 19.25 19.12 8.33
CA VAL A 212 17.87 19.48 7.96
C VAL A 212 17.60 20.98 8.12
N ALA A 213 18.53 21.73 8.74
CA ALA A 213 18.33 23.14 9.00
C ALA A 213 18.31 23.97 7.72
N GLY A 214 17.31 24.80 7.55
CA GLY A 214 17.09 25.61 6.36
C GLY A 214 16.55 24.85 5.14
N ARG A 215 16.31 23.55 5.24
CA ARG A 215 16.01 22.65 4.12
C ARG A 215 14.53 22.26 4.01
N THR A 216 14.15 21.78 2.83
CA THR A 216 12.86 21.12 2.60
C THR A 216 12.99 19.62 2.88
N CYS A 217 12.26 19.12 3.87
CA CYS A 217 12.29 17.72 4.29
C CYS A 217 11.12 16.93 3.67
N VAL A 218 11.41 15.75 3.14
CA VAL A 218 10.38 14.80 2.66
C VAL A 218 10.51 13.48 3.41
N ILE A 219 9.54 13.20 4.27
CA ILE A 219 9.44 11.92 4.99
C ILE A 219 8.88 10.87 4.04
N MET A 220 9.56 9.72 3.92
CA MET A 220 9.14 8.59 3.08
C MET A 220 8.78 7.38 3.96
N ASP A 221 7.53 6.87 3.83
CA ASP A 221 7.09 5.70 4.58
C ASP A 221 6.19 4.79 3.73
N ASP A 222 5.96 3.53 4.17
CA ASP A 222 5.03 2.61 3.49
C ASP A 222 3.57 2.96 3.82
N MET A 223 3.29 3.33 5.04
CA MET A 223 1.91 3.61 5.46
C MET A 223 1.82 4.71 6.52
N VAL A 224 0.69 5.37 6.54
CA VAL A 224 0.28 6.26 7.64
C VAL A 224 -0.99 5.71 8.28
N ASP A 225 -0.89 5.30 9.55
CA ASP A 225 -2.03 4.76 10.31
C ASP A 225 -2.63 5.84 11.21
N THR A 226 -2.25 5.93 12.47
CA THR A 226 -2.77 6.94 13.40
C THR A 226 -2.14 8.32 13.26
N ALA A 227 -1.18 8.46 12.35
CA ALA A 227 -0.36 9.64 12.07
C ALA A 227 0.48 10.17 13.25
N ASN A 228 0.45 9.53 14.43
CA ASN A 228 1.19 10.02 15.59
C ASN A 228 2.69 10.12 15.33
N THR A 229 3.29 9.03 14.83
CA THR A 229 4.72 8.97 14.49
C THR A 229 5.11 10.02 13.45
N LEU A 230 4.27 10.20 12.42
CA LEU A 230 4.51 11.13 11.33
C LEU A 230 4.46 12.59 11.81
N CYS A 231 3.46 12.94 12.61
CA CYS A 231 3.30 14.29 13.15
C CYS A 231 4.40 14.64 14.16
N GLU A 232 4.81 13.69 15.02
CA GLU A 232 5.96 13.86 15.91
C GLU A 232 7.26 14.07 15.12
N ALA A 233 7.45 13.32 14.01
CA ALA A 233 8.59 13.47 13.14
C ALA A 233 8.62 14.85 12.47
N ALA A 234 7.47 15.33 11.98
CA ALA A 234 7.36 16.66 11.39
C ALA A 234 7.69 17.77 12.39
N ALA A 235 7.18 17.69 13.62
CA ALA A 235 7.50 18.65 14.68
C ALA A 235 9.00 18.68 15.00
N ALA A 236 9.62 17.50 15.16
CA ALA A 236 11.06 17.41 15.44
C ALA A 236 11.92 17.99 14.29
N LEU A 237 11.53 17.80 13.04
CA LEU A 237 12.22 18.40 11.89
C LEU A 237 12.09 19.94 11.90
N LYS A 238 10.89 20.45 12.19
CA LYS A 238 10.68 21.90 12.32
C LYS A 238 11.48 22.51 13.48
N GLU A 239 11.53 21.83 14.63
CA GLU A 239 12.36 22.26 15.79
C GLU A 239 13.86 22.29 15.43
N GLN A 240 14.33 21.44 14.54
CA GLN A 240 15.70 21.43 14.02
C GLN A 240 15.91 22.42 12.84
N GLY A 241 14.94 23.27 12.56
CA GLY A 241 15.04 24.34 11.58
C GLY A 241 14.68 23.98 10.13
N ALA A 242 13.99 22.87 9.89
CA ALA A 242 13.45 22.57 8.57
C ALA A 242 12.43 23.63 8.13
N VAL A 243 12.57 24.15 6.91
CA VAL A 243 11.69 25.20 6.36
C VAL A 243 10.31 24.62 6.02
N LYS A 244 10.30 23.47 5.34
CA LYS A 244 9.09 22.74 4.98
C LYS A 244 9.24 21.27 5.29
N VAL A 245 8.13 20.62 5.65
CA VAL A 245 8.08 19.18 5.92
C VAL A 245 6.90 18.57 5.18
N PHE A 246 7.20 17.76 4.19
CA PHE A 246 6.24 16.95 3.44
C PHE A 246 6.35 15.49 3.85
N ALA A 247 5.29 14.72 3.63
CA ALA A 247 5.34 13.27 3.77
C ALA A 247 4.76 12.59 2.53
N TYR A 248 5.40 11.50 2.11
CA TYR A 248 4.96 10.65 1.02
C TYR A 248 4.82 9.23 1.54
N CYS A 249 3.60 8.71 1.53
CA CYS A 249 3.29 7.37 2.01
C CYS A 249 2.46 6.61 0.98
N THR A 250 2.72 5.30 0.85
CA THR A 250 1.95 4.48 -0.09
C THR A 250 0.54 4.25 0.42
N HIS A 251 0.36 3.82 1.66
CA HIS A 251 -0.93 3.35 2.19
C HIS A 251 -1.55 4.32 3.21
N PRO A 252 -2.65 5.02 2.84
CA PRO A 252 -3.37 5.90 3.76
C PRO A 252 -4.37 5.09 4.63
N VAL A 253 -3.87 4.42 5.67
CA VAL A 253 -4.75 3.71 6.62
C VAL A 253 -5.60 4.70 7.40
N LEU A 254 -5.01 5.81 7.87
CA LEU A 254 -5.64 6.99 8.45
C LEU A 254 -6.69 6.65 9.52
N SER A 255 -6.36 5.76 10.44
CA SER A 255 -7.28 5.31 11.49
C SER A 255 -7.37 6.27 12.68
N GLY A 256 -8.47 6.17 13.42
CA GLY A 256 -8.69 6.94 14.64
C GLY A 256 -8.64 8.45 14.40
N ALA A 257 -7.87 9.20 15.20
CA ALA A 257 -7.76 10.65 15.09
C ALA A 257 -6.66 11.12 14.11
N ALA A 258 -6.32 10.31 13.07
CA ALA A 258 -5.23 10.63 12.15
C ALA A 258 -5.45 11.97 11.44
N ILE A 259 -6.65 12.22 10.92
CA ILE A 259 -6.97 13.43 10.17
C ILE A 259 -6.83 14.68 11.03
N THR A 260 -7.39 14.66 12.25
CA THR A 260 -7.26 15.76 13.21
C THR A 260 -5.78 16.05 13.49
N ARG A 261 -4.98 15.00 13.78
CA ARG A 261 -3.54 15.17 14.05
C ARG A 261 -2.79 15.78 12.88
N ILE A 262 -3.07 15.31 11.64
CA ILE A 262 -2.44 15.85 10.43
C ILE A 262 -2.82 17.33 10.27
N THR A 263 -4.09 17.65 10.44
CA THR A 263 -4.59 19.02 10.29
C THR A 263 -3.89 19.99 11.28
N GLU A 264 -3.71 19.56 12.52
CA GLU A 264 -3.11 20.35 13.61
C GLU A 264 -1.57 20.30 13.64
N SER A 265 -0.94 19.42 12.87
CA SER A 265 0.52 19.19 12.89
C SER A 265 1.31 20.26 12.15
N GLU A 266 2.63 20.23 12.34
CA GLU A 266 3.63 21.01 11.58
C GLU A 266 3.89 20.45 10.14
N LEU A 267 3.17 19.42 9.73
CA LEU A 267 3.27 18.87 8.39
C LEU A 267 2.66 19.83 7.37
N ASP A 268 3.39 20.16 6.32
CA ASP A 268 2.90 21.05 5.25
C ASP A 268 1.95 20.31 4.30
N GLU A 269 2.27 19.08 3.86
CA GLU A 269 1.40 18.22 3.04
C GLU A 269 1.72 16.74 3.27
N LEU A 270 0.69 15.89 3.27
CA LEU A 270 0.78 14.44 3.19
C LEU A 270 0.30 13.98 1.82
N VAL A 271 1.18 13.34 1.07
CA VAL A 271 0.87 12.74 -0.23
C VAL A 271 0.76 11.22 -0.06
N VAL A 272 -0.35 10.67 -0.52
CA VAL A 272 -0.64 9.23 -0.40
C VAL A 272 -1.10 8.66 -1.74
N THR A 273 -1.11 7.33 -1.87
CA THR A 273 -1.73 6.70 -3.05
C THR A 273 -3.19 6.36 -2.80
N ASN A 274 -3.89 5.91 -3.84
CA ASN A 274 -5.25 5.42 -3.74
C ASN A 274 -5.34 3.88 -3.54
N THR A 275 -4.31 3.26 -2.98
CA THR A 275 -4.35 1.83 -2.56
C THR A 275 -5.44 1.55 -1.53
N ILE A 276 -5.77 2.55 -0.71
CA ILE A 276 -6.90 2.59 0.21
C ILE A 276 -7.74 3.81 -0.14
N PRO A 277 -9.07 3.70 -0.25
CA PRO A 277 -9.93 4.85 -0.49
C PRO A 277 -9.90 5.82 0.70
N LEU A 278 -9.81 7.11 0.41
CA LEU A 278 -9.90 8.13 1.45
C LEU A 278 -11.34 8.30 1.93
N SER A 279 -11.50 8.47 3.25
CA SER A 279 -12.78 8.87 3.84
C SER A 279 -13.18 10.28 3.39
N ALA A 280 -14.46 10.63 3.55
CA ALA A 280 -14.93 11.99 3.25
C ALA A 280 -14.18 13.06 4.06
N GLU A 281 -13.83 12.76 5.32
CA GLU A 281 -13.05 13.62 6.19
C GLU A 281 -11.62 13.83 5.65
N ALA A 282 -10.96 12.75 5.21
CA ALA A 282 -9.63 12.81 4.63
C ALA A 282 -9.61 13.58 3.29
N LEU A 283 -10.63 13.39 2.45
CA LEU A 283 -10.81 14.15 1.21
C LEU A 283 -11.03 15.66 1.45
N GLY A 284 -11.64 16.01 2.58
CA GLY A 284 -11.84 17.41 3.00
C GLY A 284 -10.62 18.05 3.66
N CYS A 285 -9.57 17.29 4.00
CA CYS A 285 -8.37 17.82 4.65
C CYS A 285 -7.43 18.48 3.62
N PRO A 286 -7.17 19.80 3.73
CA PRO A 286 -6.34 20.52 2.75
C PRO A 286 -4.88 20.08 2.73
N LYS A 287 -4.42 19.38 3.79
CA LYS A 287 -3.06 18.85 3.88
C LYS A 287 -2.89 17.46 3.28
N ILE A 288 -3.97 16.78 2.84
CA ILE A 288 -3.90 15.43 2.29
C ILE A 288 -4.16 15.48 0.80
N ARG A 289 -3.23 14.91 0.01
CA ARG A 289 -3.34 14.79 -1.44
C ARG A 289 -3.15 13.34 -1.85
N GLN A 290 -3.96 12.90 -2.81
CA GLN A 290 -3.96 11.51 -3.27
C GLN A 290 -3.45 11.40 -4.71
N LEU A 291 -2.56 10.44 -4.96
CA LEU A 291 -2.07 10.03 -6.27
C LEU A 291 -2.72 8.72 -6.68
N SER A 292 -3.01 8.56 -7.97
CA SER A 292 -3.55 7.29 -8.46
C SER A 292 -2.44 6.29 -8.77
N ALA A 293 -2.52 5.10 -8.17
CA ALA A 293 -1.66 3.95 -8.48
C ALA A 293 -2.21 3.11 -9.65
N ALA A 294 -3.33 3.49 -10.26
CA ALA A 294 -4.03 2.69 -11.26
C ALA A 294 -3.17 2.37 -12.48
N GLY A 295 -2.41 3.34 -13.00
CA GLY A 295 -1.53 3.13 -14.15
C GLY A 295 -0.43 2.10 -13.87
N LEU A 296 0.18 2.15 -12.70
CA LEU A 296 1.21 1.20 -12.28
C LEU A 296 0.64 -0.20 -12.08
N LEU A 297 -0.51 -0.32 -11.43
CA LEU A 297 -1.21 -1.61 -11.25
C LEU A 297 -1.64 -2.20 -12.59
N ALA A 298 -2.20 -1.39 -13.49
CA ALA A 298 -2.62 -1.84 -14.82
C ALA A 298 -1.45 -2.36 -15.65
N GLU A 299 -0.32 -1.64 -15.66
CA GLU A 299 0.88 -2.10 -16.37
C GLU A 299 1.42 -3.41 -15.77
N THR A 300 1.41 -3.53 -14.44
CA THR A 300 1.83 -4.77 -13.78
C THR A 300 0.90 -5.93 -14.12
N ILE A 301 -0.41 -5.74 -14.06
CA ILE A 301 -1.42 -6.73 -14.45
C ILE A 301 -1.22 -7.17 -15.90
N ARG A 302 -1.00 -6.23 -16.81
CA ARG A 302 -0.71 -6.52 -18.23
C ARG A 302 0.53 -7.39 -18.39
N ARG A 303 1.62 -7.06 -17.70
CA ARG A 303 2.87 -7.84 -17.74
C ARG A 303 2.69 -9.24 -17.18
N ILE A 304 2.03 -9.38 -16.03
CA ILE A 304 1.72 -10.71 -15.46
C ILE A 304 0.90 -11.54 -16.43
N SER A 305 -0.11 -10.95 -17.07
CA SER A 305 -0.96 -11.66 -18.06
C SER A 305 -0.22 -12.04 -19.31
N ASN A 306 0.72 -11.21 -19.77
CA ASN A 306 1.57 -11.48 -20.95
C ASN A 306 2.80 -12.33 -20.63
N GLU A 307 3.06 -12.66 -19.36
CA GLU A 307 4.28 -13.35 -18.90
C GLU A 307 5.56 -12.52 -19.10
N ASP A 308 5.42 -11.18 -19.09
CA ASP A 308 6.52 -10.23 -19.16
C ASP A 308 7.13 -9.97 -17.78
N SER A 309 8.38 -9.48 -17.75
CA SER A 309 9.08 -9.14 -16.51
C SER A 309 8.42 -7.96 -15.78
N VAL A 310 8.01 -8.19 -14.54
CA VAL A 310 7.51 -7.13 -13.62
C VAL A 310 8.67 -6.34 -13.00
N SER A 311 9.78 -6.99 -12.67
CA SER A 311 10.93 -6.34 -12.02
C SER A 311 11.56 -5.23 -12.87
N SER A 312 11.43 -5.29 -14.20
CA SER A 312 11.90 -4.21 -15.09
C SER A 312 11.19 -2.87 -14.90
N LEU A 313 10.07 -2.83 -14.18
CA LEU A 313 9.40 -1.58 -13.79
C LEU A 313 10.15 -0.82 -12.69
N PHE A 314 11.08 -1.47 -12.00
CA PHE A 314 11.76 -0.96 -10.81
C PHE A 314 13.29 -1.06 -10.88
N MET A 315 13.83 -1.65 -11.98
CA MET A 315 15.27 -1.70 -12.20
C MET A 315 15.76 -0.36 -12.76
N GLU A 316 16.53 0.35 -11.96
CA GLU A 316 17.46 1.40 -12.37
C GLU A 316 18.83 1.20 -11.73
#